data_bb755f522081d027c55f4d3570286698
#
_entry.id   bb755f522081d027c55f4d3570286698
#
_cell.length_a   1.000
_cell.length_b   1.000
_cell.length_c   1.000
_cell.angle_alpha   90.00
_cell.angle_beta   90.00
_cell.angle_gamma   90.00
#
_symmetry.space_group_name_H-M   'P 1'
#
loop_
_entity.id
_entity.type
_entity.pdbx_description
1 polymer ?
#
loop_
_entity_poly.entity_id
_entity_poly.type
_entity_poly.pdbx_seq_one_letter_code
_entity_poly.pdbx_strand_id
1 'polypeptide(L)'
;MVFTKSLRDGVRRGRITCSVRFWTHPHVKVGGRYRMDEGEIEVDSIREITLAEITPDLARRSGFKDVADLLGVAKHGRGERIYLIRFRYSASFLPRQRHSKFQIPNS
;
A
#
# COMPACT_ATOMS: atom_id res chain seq x y z
N MET A 1 -0.48 -7.58 -1.92
CA MET A 1 -0.13 -6.28 -2.51
C MET A 1 1.37 -6.21 -2.68
N VAL A 2 1.81 -5.86 -3.86
CA VAL A 2 3.23 -5.91 -4.19
C VAL A 2 3.74 -4.53 -4.54
N PHE A 3 4.92 -4.17 -4.01
CA PHE A 3 5.59 -2.93 -4.32
C PHE A 3 6.98 -3.22 -4.90
N THR A 4 7.43 -2.39 -5.82
CA THR A 4 8.78 -2.49 -6.34
C THR A 4 9.75 -2.18 -5.21
N LYS A 5 10.97 -2.64 -5.36
CA LYS A 5 11.99 -2.43 -4.34
C LYS A 5 12.19 -0.95 -4.03
N SER A 6 12.14 -0.10 -5.05
CA SER A 6 12.34 1.33 -4.86
C SER A 6 11.25 1.99 -4.03
N LEU A 7 10.03 1.45 -4.03
CA LEU A 7 8.92 2.01 -3.26
C LEU A 7 8.85 1.46 -1.84
N ARG A 8 9.36 0.25 -1.62
CA ARG A 8 9.23 -0.40 -0.32
C ARG A 8 9.85 0.39 0.83
N ASP A 9 10.96 1.07 0.58
CA ASP A 9 11.59 1.88 1.61
C ASP A 9 10.68 3.01 2.06
N GLY A 10 10.04 3.71 1.12
CA GLY A 10 9.09 4.77 1.45
C GLY A 10 7.87 4.24 2.20
N VAL A 11 7.41 3.04 1.86
CA VAL A 11 6.29 2.40 2.55
C VAL A 11 6.69 2.07 3.98
N ARG A 12 7.87 1.46 4.18
CA ARG A 12 8.34 1.12 5.53
C ARG A 12 8.51 2.34 6.41
N ARG A 13 8.92 3.46 5.84
CA ARG A 13 9.15 4.68 6.59
C ARG A 13 7.91 5.54 6.79
N GLY A 14 6.78 5.08 6.26
CA GLY A 14 5.52 5.80 6.39
C GLY A 14 5.40 7.02 5.49
N ARG A 15 6.29 7.18 4.51
CA ARG A 15 6.19 8.28 3.56
C ARG A 15 5.23 7.98 2.44
N ILE A 16 5.05 6.70 2.10
CA ILE A 16 4.11 6.26 1.08
C ILE A 16 2.99 5.53 1.79
N THR A 17 1.79 6.10 1.75
CA THR A 17 0.62 5.57 2.44
C THR A 17 -0.55 5.33 1.50
N CYS A 18 -0.33 5.43 0.21
CA CYS A 18 -1.35 5.13 -0.78
C CYS A 18 -0.72 4.55 -2.04
N SER A 19 -1.54 3.88 -2.83
CA SER A 19 -1.12 3.28 -4.08
C SER A 19 -2.24 3.36 -5.09
N VAL A 20 -1.89 3.59 -6.35
CA VAL A 20 -2.85 3.61 -7.45
C VAL A 20 -2.64 2.33 -8.24
N ARG A 21 -3.69 1.56 -8.44
CA ARG A 21 -3.62 0.27 -9.12
C ARG A 21 -4.66 0.16 -10.22
N PHE A 22 -4.25 -0.40 -11.36
CA PHE A 22 -5.15 -0.67 -12.47
C PHE A 22 -5.51 -2.16 -12.40
N TRP A 23 -6.72 -2.44 -11.97
CA TRP A 23 -7.22 -3.81 -11.80
C TRP A 23 -8.60 -3.95 -12.41
N THR A 24 -9.01 -5.18 -12.71
CA THR A 24 -10.39 -5.45 -13.11
C THR A 24 -11.30 -5.46 -11.88
N HIS A 25 -10.76 -5.87 -10.75
CA HIS A 25 -11.46 -5.83 -9.46
C HIS A 25 -10.39 -5.76 -8.37
N PRO A 26 -10.74 -5.31 -7.17
CA PRO A 26 -9.74 -5.18 -6.12
C PRO A 26 -9.07 -6.50 -5.76
N HIS A 27 -7.74 -6.48 -5.67
CA HIS A 27 -6.97 -7.64 -5.26
C HIS A 27 -6.69 -7.63 -3.77
N VAL A 28 -7.15 -6.61 -3.07
CA VAL A 28 -7.02 -6.49 -1.62
C VAL A 28 -8.37 -6.07 -1.07
N LYS A 29 -8.53 -6.13 0.25
CA LYS A 29 -9.78 -5.73 0.88
C LYS A 29 -9.49 -4.81 2.06
N VAL A 30 -10.46 -3.99 2.42
CA VAL A 30 -10.38 -3.11 3.58
C VAL A 30 -10.19 -3.96 4.82
N GLY A 31 -9.24 -3.59 5.66
CA GLY A 31 -8.89 -4.36 6.84
C GLY A 31 -7.97 -5.53 6.56
N GLY A 32 -7.69 -5.81 5.28
CA GLY A 32 -6.77 -6.88 4.93
C GLY A 32 -5.36 -6.54 5.34
N ARG A 33 -4.60 -7.57 5.68
CA ARG A 33 -3.20 -7.43 6.07
C ARG A 33 -2.33 -8.25 5.14
N TYR A 34 -1.31 -7.61 4.61
CA TYR A 34 -0.47 -8.21 3.58
C TYR A 34 0.99 -8.05 3.95
N ARG A 35 1.71 -9.16 3.95
CA ARG A 35 3.11 -9.13 4.36
C ARG A 35 3.95 -8.34 3.37
N MET A 36 4.85 -7.52 3.90
CA MET A 36 5.87 -6.84 3.11
C MET A 36 7.13 -6.73 3.96
N ASP A 37 8.20 -7.35 3.48
CA ASP A 37 9.48 -7.39 4.19
C ASP A 37 9.28 -7.96 5.62
N GLU A 38 9.75 -7.25 6.65
CA GLU A 38 9.62 -7.73 8.03
C GLU A 38 8.34 -7.28 8.71
N GLY A 39 7.48 -6.60 8.01
CA GLY A 39 6.22 -6.11 8.58
C GLY A 39 5.03 -6.45 7.72
N GLU A 40 3.98 -5.65 7.86
CA GLU A 40 2.76 -5.87 7.09
C GLU A 40 2.08 -4.55 6.76
N ILE A 41 1.32 -4.58 5.67
CA ILE A 41 0.51 -3.48 5.23
C ILE A 41 -0.93 -3.78 5.63
N GLU A 42 -1.59 -2.84 6.27
CA GLU A 42 -3.01 -2.95 6.55
C GLU A 42 -3.76 -1.95 5.68
N VAL A 43 -4.76 -2.42 4.95
CA VAL A 43 -5.53 -1.58 4.03
C VAL A 43 -6.60 -0.84 4.79
N ASP A 44 -6.57 0.49 4.73
CA ASP A 44 -7.54 1.35 5.39
C ASP A 44 -8.75 1.63 4.52
N SER A 45 -8.55 1.86 3.23
CA SER A 45 -9.66 2.14 2.31
C SER A 45 -9.29 1.79 0.88
N ILE A 46 -10.33 1.53 0.08
CA ILE A 46 -10.19 1.27 -1.34
C ILE A 46 -11.28 2.08 -2.02
N ARG A 47 -10.89 2.89 -3.01
CA ARG A 47 -11.84 3.71 -3.73
C ARG A 47 -11.54 3.65 -5.20
N GLU A 48 -12.55 3.44 -6.01
CA GLU A 48 -12.39 3.51 -7.46
C GLU A 48 -12.33 4.99 -7.86
N ILE A 49 -11.37 5.35 -8.70
CA ILE A 49 -11.16 6.73 -9.13
C ILE A 49 -11.11 6.77 -10.66
N THR A 50 -11.17 7.99 -11.19
CA THR A 50 -11.02 8.22 -12.62
C THR A 50 -9.59 8.63 -12.93
N LEU A 51 -9.23 8.56 -14.21
CA LEU A 51 -7.91 8.98 -14.64
C LEU A 51 -7.66 10.45 -14.30
N ALA A 52 -8.69 11.29 -14.40
CA ALA A 52 -8.56 12.71 -14.09
C ALA A 52 -8.24 12.97 -12.62
N GLU A 53 -8.53 12.05 -11.75
CA GLU A 53 -8.23 12.20 -10.32
C GLU A 53 -6.77 11.90 -9.99
N ILE A 54 -5.99 11.40 -10.95
CA ILE A 54 -4.58 11.18 -10.75
C ILE A 54 -3.85 12.49 -10.99
N THR A 55 -3.66 13.24 -9.92
CA THR A 55 -2.99 14.54 -9.96
C THR A 55 -1.50 14.39 -9.70
N PRO A 56 -0.69 15.41 -10.02
CA PRO A 56 0.73 15.38 -9.66
C PRO A 56 0.96 15.16 -8.16
N ASP A 57 0.11 15.72 -7.32
CA ASP A 57 0.23 15.52 -5.88
C ASP A 57 0.00 14.06 -5.51
N LEU A 58 -1.04 13.43 -6.07
CA LEU A 58 -1.32 12.02 -5.81
C LEU A 58 -0.17 11.14 -6.31
N ALA A 59 0.40 11.47 -7.46
CA ALA A 59 1.54 10.72 -7.98
C ALA A 59 2.71 10.77 -7.00
N ARG A 60 3.03 11.94 -6.48
CA ARG A 60 4.13 12.08 -5.51
C ARG A 60 3.84 11.36 -4.21
N ARG A 61 2.61 11.41 -3.73
CA ARG A 61 2.22 10.71 -2.52
C ARG A 61 2.31 9.19 -2.67
N SER A 62 2.16 8.71 -3.90
CA SER A 62 2.26 7.28 -4.20
C SER A 62 3.70 6.85 -4.47
N GLY A 63 4.64 7.77 -4.39
CA GLY A 63 6.06 7.46 -4.52
C GLY A 63 6.66 7.71 -5.90
N PHE A 64 5.95 8.45 -6.76
CA PHE A 64 6.41 8.72 -8.12
C PHE A 64 6.76 10.20 -8.30
N LYS A 65 7.56 10.49 -9.31
CA LYS A 65 7.99 11.86 -9.57
C LYS A 65 6.85 12.71 -10.08
N ASP A 66 6.04 12.15 -10.95
CA ASP A 66 4.93 12.84 -11.60
C ASP A 66 3.91 11.82 -12.11
N VAL A 67 2.87 12.32 -12.76
CA VAL A 67 1.79 11.47 -13.27
C VAL A 67 2.30 10.51 -14.33
N ALA A 68 3.17 10.96 -15.21
CA ALA A 68 3.69 10.10 -16.28
C ALA A 68 4.48 8.92 -15.69
N ASP A 69 5.26 9.17 -14.66
CA ASP A 69 6.02 8.14 -13.97
C ASP A 69 5.07 7.11 -13.34
N LEU A 70 4.02 7.59 -12.66
CA LEU A 70 3.03 6.71 -12.06
C LEU A 70 2.35 5.86 -13.13
N LEU A 71 1.89 6.48 -14.21
CA LEU A 71 1.19 5.76 -15.27
C LEU A 71 2.09 4.74 -15.96
N GLY A 72 3.36 5.04 -16.10
CA GLY A 72 4.31 4.12 -16.71
C GLY A 72 4.41 2.82 -15.95
N VAL A 73 4.26 2.87 -14.63
CA VAL A 73 4.31 1.68 -13.79
C VAL A 73 2.92 1.07 -13.64
N ALA A 74 1.91 1.88 -13.34
CA ALA A 74 0.58 1.39 -13.04
C ALA A 74 -0.11 0.74 -14.25
N LYS A 75 0.19 1.20 -15.45
CA LYS A 75 -0.42 0.64 -16.64
C LYS A 75 0.02 -0.77 -16.95
N HIS A 76 1.01 -1.27 -16.26
CA HIS A 76 1.37 -2.68 -16.40
C HIS A 76 0.34 -3.58 -15.70
N GLY A 77 -0.58 -3.01 -14.92
CA GLY A 77 -1.70 -3.72 -14.40
C GLY A 77 -2.67 -4.07 -15.54
N ARG A 78 -3.45 -5.13 -15.36
CA ARG A 78 -4.27 -5.65 -16.44
C ARG A 78 -5.68 -5.15 -16.46
N GLY A 79 -6.08 -4.39 -15.50
CA GLY A 79 -7.46 -3.95 -15.38
C GLY A 79 -7.71 -2.61 -16.03
N GLU A 80 -9.00 -2.33 -16.28
CA GLU A 80 -9.43 -1.05 -16.82
C GLU A 80 -9.94 -0.13 -15.74
N ARG A 81 -10.11 -0.63 -14.51
CA ARG A 81 -10.56 0.18 -13.38
C ARG A 81 -9.35 0.66 -12.60
N ILE A 82 -9.48 1.85 -12.06
CA ILE A 82 -8.38 2.46 -11.31
C ILE A 82 -8.80 2.55 -9.85
N TYR A 83 -7.98 1.99 -8.97
CA TYR A 83 -8.26 2.00 -7.54
C TYR A 83 -7.21 2.78 -6.79
N LEU A 84 -7.67 3.61 -5.86
CA LEU A 84 -6.79 4.27 -4.90
C LEU A 84 -6.90 3.51 -3.59
N ILE A 85 -5.80 2.94 -3.15
CA ILE A 85 -5.74 2.16 -1.93
C ILE A 85 -4.96 2.97 -0.90
N ARG A 86 -5.56 3.21 0.27
CA ARG A 86 -4.88 3.82 1.38
C ARG A 86 -4.55 2.74 2.38
N PHE A 87 -3.36 2.82 2.94
CA PHE A 87 -2.86 1.78 3.83
C PHE A 87 -1.87 2.35 4.83
N ARG A 88 -1.48 1.54 5.79
CA ARG A 88 -0.41 1.87 6.71
C ARG A 88 0.47 0.64 6.90
N TYR A 89 1.72 0.89 7.21
CA TYR A 89 2.71 -0.16 7.41
C TYR A 89 3.05 -0.29 8.88
N SER A 90 3.12 -1.53 9.37
CA SER A 90 3.61 -1.83 10.70
C SER A 90 4.85 -2.67 10.56
N ALA A 91 5.97 -2.15 11.05
CA ALA A 91 7.24 -2.84 10.96
C ALA A 91 7.30 -4.06 11.88
N SER A 92 6.49 -4.04 12.93
CA SER A 92 6.60 -5.09 13.89
C SER A 92 5.47 -6.05 13.81
N PHE A 93 5.78 -7.29 13.73
CA PHE A 93 4.81 -8.26 13.94
C PHE A 93 5.29 -9.08 15.09
N LEU A 94 6.28 -8.57 15.70
CA LEU A 94 6.79 -9.18 16.72
C LEU A 94 6.09 -8.90 17.85
N PRO A 95 5.97 -8.74 18.24
CA PRO A 95 5.36 -8.73 19.23
C PRO A 95 4.11 -8.81 19.02
N ARG A 96 3.77 -9.12 18.56
CA ARG A 96 2.49 -9.24 18.55
C ARG A 96 2.12 -10.47 18.89
N GLN A 97 3.09 -10.46 18.99
CA GLN A 97 2.90 -11.08 19.45
C GLN A 97 2.59 -11.34 20.18
N ARG A 98 2.73 -11.43 20.31
CA ARG A 98 2.66 -11.63 21.10
C ARG A 98 2.08 -11.43 21.92
N HIS A 99 2.16 -11.14 22.02
CA HIS A 99 1.85 -11.15 22.88
C HIS A 99 1.55 -11.13 23.57
N SER A 100 1.64 -10.81 23.65
CA SER A 100 1.60 -11.00 24.42
C SER A 100 1.41 -11.39 25.10
N LYS A 101 1.76 -11.48 25.08
CA LYS A 101 1.88 -12.04 25.72
C LYS A 101 1.92 -12.24 26.22
N PHE A 102 2.45 -12.03 25.91
CA PHE A 102 2.83 -12.41 26.44
C PHE A 102 2.78 -12.25 26.90
N GLN A 103 2.89 -11.91 26.92
CA GLN A 103 3.09 -11.97 27.54
C GLN A 103 3.03 -11.98 28.17
N ILE A 104 3.30 -11.80 28.33
CA ILE A 104 3.57 -12.01 29.09
C ILE A 104 3.46 -12.09 29.82
N PRO A 105 3.60 -12.04 30.00
CA PRO A 105 3.79 -12.26 30.77
C PRO A 105 3.69 -12.47 31.33
N ASN A 106 4.00 -12.43 31.25
CA ASN A 106 4.07 -12.80 31.73
C ASN A 106 4.06 -13.01 31.89
N SER A 107 4.27 -12.76 31.69
CA SER A 107 4.41 -13.06 31.87
C SER A 107 4.38 -13.32 32.05
#